data_bf1be37de5340c691f70e74bf7ab9592
#
_entry.id   bf1be37de5340c691f70e74bf7ab9592
#
_cell.length_a   1.000
_cell.length_b   1.000
_cell.length_c   1.000
_cell.angle_alpha   90.00
_cell.angle_beta   90.00
_cell.angle_gamma   90.00
#
_symmetry.space_group_name_H-M   'P 1'
#
loop_
_entity.id
_entity.type
_entity.pdbx_description
1 polymer ?
#
loop_
_entity_poly.entity_id
_entity_poly.type
_entity_poly.pdbx_seq_one_letter_code
_entity_poly.pdbx_strand_id
1 'polypeptide(L)'
;MTLQQLRFLVAVAQSDLNITAAGAKLGATQPALSRQLKLLEEELGFTLFVRNGRAVSSITSLGERVLKHAQRLLWEVQAIREVSAHSRDAKSGVLSIGTTHTQARYVLPAVIQRFRTQYPEVEVHVHQGTVEQIAEMALLDRIDLAMASGSRELFADHILLPCYRWHRRIIAPKDHPLTRIARPTLRQLAAYPLITYVFSFSGRSSLYELFTSEKLHPDVAITAQDSDVIKTYVRLGLGVGIVADPALEQEDVETLAAIDATHLFPDHTTWIGFRRGALLGRYTNDFLHLLAPHLTRHVLTQARSSATQGEVDSLFEQLTIPIFQPPQPATELQNVMTGRRNVIPAGASLSKNRL
;
A
#
# COMPACT_ATOMS: atom_id res chain seq x y z
N MET A 1 14.01 29.20 -18.00
CA MET A 1 13.17 28.03 -17.63
C MET A 1 11.98 28.49 -16.77
N THR A 2 10.75 28.06 -17.07
CA THR A 2 9.53 28.44 -16.37
C THR A 2 8.75 27.22 -15.89
N LEU A 3 7.95 27.37 -14.84
CA LEU A 3 7.05 26.30 -14.36
C LEU A 3 6.10 25.79 -15.44
N GLN A 4 5.67 26.66 -16.34
CA GLN A 4 4.80 26.27 -17.44
C GLN A 4 5.51 25.37 -18.45
N GLN A 5 6.77 25.64 -18.77
CA GLN A 5 7.58 24.77 -19.63
C GLN A 5 7.78 23.38 -19.01
N LEU A 6 8.02 23.33 -17.70
CA LEU A 6 8.13 22.06 -16.97
C LEU A 6 6.79 21.29 -16.95
N ARG A 7 5.66 21.98 -16.79
CA ARG A 7 4.33 21.35 -16.90
C ARG A 7 4.10 20.78 -18.29
N PHE A 8 4.51 21.46 -19.35
CA PHE A 8 4.40 20.95 -20.70
C PHE A 8 5.26 19.71 -20.93
N LEU A 9 6.50 19.71 -20.43
CA LEU A 9 7.38 18.54 -20.49
C LEU A 9 6.73 17.31 -19.82
N VAL A 10 6.25 17.48 -18.59
CA VAL A 10 5.60 16.42 -17.82
C VAL A 10 4.31 15.95 -18.50
N ALA A 11 3.47 16.85 -18.99
CA ALA A 11 2.22 16.50 -19.67
C ALA A 11 2.44 15.70 -20.95
N VAL A 12 3.47 16.01 -21.74
CA VAL A 12 3.81 15.26 -22.96
C VAL A 12 4.27 13.85 -22.59
N ALA A 13 5.13 13.70 -21.57
CA ALA A 13 5.57 12.40 -21.10
C ALA A 13 4.40 11.54 -20.58
N GLN A 14 3.43 12.14 -19.89
CA GLN A 14 2.23 11.47 -19.36
C GLN A 14 1.11 11.22 -20.38
N SER A 15 1.27 11.71 -21.59
CA SER A 15 0.30 11.56 -22.69
C SER A 15 0.87 10.70 -23.83
N ASP A 16 1.69 9.71 -23.50
CA ASP A 16 2.35 8.80 -24.44
C ASP A 16 3.04 9.55 -25.59
N LEU A 17 3.72 10.65 -25.24
CA LEU A 17 4.43 11.55 -26.15
C LEU A 17 3.53 12.27 -27.16
N ASN A 18 2.22 12.25 -26.95
CA ASN A 18 1.24 12.93 -27.80
C ASN A 18 1.09 14.39 -27.38
N ILE A 19 1.74 15.28 -28.15
CA ILE A 19 1.74 16.73 -27.88
C ILE A 19 0.32 17.33 -27.94
N THR A 20 -0.53 16.82 -28.85
CA THR A 20 -1.92 17.32 -28.98
C THR A 20 -2.76 16.95 -27.77
N ALA A 21 -2.65 15.71 -27.31
CA ALA A 21 -3.34 15.26 -26.10
C ALA A 21 -2.83 16.01 -24.85
N ALA A 22 -1.52 16.22 -24.73
CA ALA A 22 -0.93 17.02 -23.65
C ALA A 22 -1.42 18.48 -23.68
N GLY A 23 -1.51 19.08 -24.87
CA GLY A 23 -2.06 20.43 -25.05
C GLY A 23 -3.51 20.53 -24.59
N ALA A 24 -4.36 19.59 -24.99
CA ALA A 24 -5.76 19.54 -24.57
C ALA A 24 -5.91 19.46 -23.04
N LYS A 25 -5.11 18.63 -22.36
CA LYS A 25 -5.09 18.53 -20.89
C LYS A 25 -4.74 19.84 -20.18
N LEU A 26 -3.90 20.67 -20.79
CA LEU A 26 -3.40 21.92 -20.20
C LEU A 26 -4.06 23.19 -20.77
N GLY A 27 -5.08 23.05 -21.60
CA GLY A 27 -5.76 24.18 -22.24
C GLY A 27 -4.83 24.96 -23.20
N ALA A 28 -3.82 24.30 -23.79
CA ALA A 28 -2.85 24.90 -24.67
C ALA A 28 -2.96 24.33 -26.10
N THR A 29 -2.68 25.17 -27.09
CA THR A 29 -2.61 24.69 -28.49
C THR A 29 -1.30 23.92 -28.73
N GLN A 30 -1.35 22.92 -29.63
CA GLN A 30 -0.17 22.12 -29.98
C GLN A 30 1.03 22.99 -30.45
N PRO A 31 0.86 24.06 -31.27
CA PRO A 31 1.97 24.93 -31.66
C PRO A 31 2.58 25.69 -30.45
N ALA A 32 1.73 26.17 -29.52
CA ALA A 32 2.20 26.89 -28.36
C ALA A 32 3.04 25.94 -27.43
N LEU A 33 2.56 24.73 -27.22
CA LEU A 33 3.26 23.72 -26.41
C LEU A 33 4.60 23.33 -27.07
N SER A 34 4.60 23.02 -28.36
CA SER A 34 5.82 22.69 -29.13
C SER A 34 6.87 23.79 -29.06
N ARG A 35 6.42 25.08 -29.21
CA ARG A 35 7.31 26.23 -29.09
C ARG A 35 7.93 26.35 -27.70
N GLN A 36 7.16 26.15 -26.64
CA GLN A 36 7.66 26.25 -25.27
C GLN A 36 8.66 25.15 -24.94
N LEU A 37 8.42 23.92 -25.42
CA LEU A 37 9.38 22.83 -25.27
C LEU A 37 10.68 23.12 -26.02
N LYS A 38 10.60 23.68 -27.24
CA LYS A 38 11.79 24.04 -28.01
C LYS A 38 12.60 25.13 -27.30
N LEU A 39 11.95 26.16 -26.73
CA LEU A 39 12.62 27.18 -25.94
C LEU A 39 13.30 26.60 -24.70
N LEU A 40 12.70 25.58 -24.06
CA LEU A 40 13.30 24.87 -22.93
C LEU A 40 14.55 24.09 -23.39
N GLU A 41 14.49 23.37 -24.52
CA GLU A 41 15.61 22.64 -25.09
C GLU A 41 16.76 23.59 -25.48
N GLU A 42 16.45 24.75 -26.06
CA GLU A 42 17.41 25.79 -26.42
C GLU A 42 18.12 26.37 -25.17
N GLU A 43 17.36 26.62 -24.09
CA GLU A 43 17.93 27.12 -22.82
C GLU A 43 18.82 26.07 -22.13
N LEU A 44 18.43 24.80 -22.19
CA LEU A 44 19.20 23.70 -21.59
C LEU A 44 20.43 23.29 -22.43
N GLY A 45 20.46 23.66 -23.71
CA GLY A 45 21.54 23.32 -24.61
C GLY A 45 21.52 21.88 -25.16
N PHE A 46 20.44 21.14 -24.94
CA PHE A 46 20.26 19.77 -25.44
C PHE A 46 18.79 19.44 -25.66
N THR A 47 18.52 18.42 -26.49
CA THR A 47 17.17 17.96 -26.79
C THR A 47 16.63 17.06 -25.68
N LEU A 48 15.38 17.29 -25.30
CA LEU A 48 14.63 16.47 -24.31
C LEU A 48 13.93 15.28 -24.98
N PHE A 49 13.55 15.47 -26.25
CA PHE A 49 12.82 14.48 -27.03
C PHE A 49 13.52 14.13 -28.32
N VAL A 50 13.45 12.86 -28.72
CA VAL A 50 13.80 12.41 -30.07
C VAL A 50 12.57 12.65 -30.93
N ARG A 51 12.79 13.28 -32.09
CA ARG A 51 11.70 13.61 -33.04
C ARG A 51 11.88 12.84 -34.35
N ASN A 52 10.80 12.30 -34.86
CA ASN A 52 10.74 11.74 -36.20
C ASN A 52 9.79 12.62 -37.03
N GLY A 53 10.36 13.56 -37.78
CA GLY A 53 9.63 14.61 -38.44
C GLY A 53 8.94 15.57 -37.45
N ARG A 54 7.61 15.63 -37.47
CA ARG A 54 6.81 16.46 -36.57
C ARG A 54 6.37 15.72 -35.27
N ALA A 55 6.54 14.40 -35.23
CA ALA A 55 6.14 13.59 -34.12
C ALA A 55 7.28 13.39 -33.12
N VAL A 56 6.95 13.35 -31.83
CA VAL A 56 7.86 12.92 -30.76
C VAL A 56 7.83 11.40 -30.71
N SER A 57 9.00 10.76 -30.76
CA SER A 57 9.13 9.29 -30.80
C SER A 57 9.59 8.69 -29.48
N SER A 58 10.46 9.38 -28.75
CA SER A 58 10.96 8.94 -27.44
C SER A 58 11.51 10.12 -26.63
N ILE A 59 11.77 9.90 -25.34
CA ILE A 59 12.50 10.83 -24.48
C ILE A 59 13.98 10.47 -24.53
N THR A 60 14.86 11.48 -24.57
CA THR A 60 16.32 11.26 -24.49
C THR A 60 16.72 10.89 -23.07
N SER A 61 17.90 10.28 -22.87
CA SER A 61 18.43 9.97 -21.54
C SER A 61 18.61 11.21 -20.65
N LEU A 62 19.00 12.35 -21.25
CA LEU A 62 19.03 13.64 -20.55
C LEU A 62 17.62 14.17 -20.30
N GLY A 63 16.70 13.96 -21.24
CA GLY A 63 15.29 14.30 -21.07
C GLY A 63 14.62 13.59 -19.92
N GLU A 64 14.88 12.28 -19.73
CA GLU A 64 14.38 11.53 -18.57
C GLU A 64 14.89 12.07 -17.24
N ARG A 65 16.19 12.46 -17.19
CA ARG A 65 16.74 13.08 -15.99
C ARG A 65 16.09 14.42 -15.68
N VAL A 66 15.90 15.28 -16.69
CA VAL A 66 15.20 16.56 -16.52
C VAL A 66 13.74 16.34 -16.15
N LEU A 67 13.07 15.34 -16.75
CA LEU A 67 11.68 14.99 -16.43
C LEU A 67 11.51 14.65 -14.95
N LYS A 68 12.40 13.84 -14.36
CA LYS A 68 12.40 13.52 -12.93
C LYS A 68 12.52 14.78 -12.07
N HIS A 69 13.43 15.69 -12.40
CA HIS A 69 13.57 16.96 -11.67
C HIS A 69 12.37 17.88 -11.86
N ALA A 70 11.79 17.94 -13.07
CA ALA A 70 10.61 18.74 -13.37
C ALA A 70 9.39 18.27 -12.58
N GLN A 71 9.18 16.96 -12.49
CA GLN A 71 8.11 16.35 -11.69
C GLN A 71 8.25 16.73 -10.21
N ARG A 72 9.46 16.59 -9.65
CA ARG A 72 9.76 16.97 -8.25
C ARG A 72 9.49 18.46 -7.99
N LEU A 73 9.92 19.33 -8.89
CA LEU A 73 9.73 20.76 -8.74
C LEU A 73 8.25 21.15 -8.80
N LEU A 74 7.48 20.56 -9.71
CA LEU A 74 6.05 20.81 -9.82
C LEU A 74 5.29 20.31 -8.58
N TRP A 75 5.73 19.21 -7.99
CA TRP A 75 5.19 18.71 -6.73
C TRP A 75 5.46 19.71 -5.58
N GLU A 76 6.70 20.24 -5.45
CA GLU A 76 7.02 21.27 -4.44
C GLU A 76 6.15 22.54 -4.61
N VAL A 77 5.89 22.93 -5.86
CA VAL A 77 4.96 24.05 -6.13
C VAL A 77 3.54 23.71 -5.67
N GLN A 78 3.12 22.48 -5.84
CA GLN A 78 1.82 22.02 -5.35
C GLN A 78 1.80 21.99 -3.82
N ALA A 79 2.85 21.48 -3.17
CA ALA A 79 3.01 21.49 -1.72
C ALA A 79 2.94 22.92 -1.14
N ILE A 80 3.60 23.90 -1.79
CA ILE A 80 3.49 25.34 -1.38
C ILE A 80 2.05 25.82 -1.48
N ARG A 81 1.30 25.45 -2.53
CA ARG A 81 -0.12 25.82 -2.66
C ARG A 81 -0.97 25.17 -1.57
N GLU A 82 -0.66 23.95 -1.23
CA GLU A 82 -1.33 23.21 -0.16
C GLU A 82 -1.06 23.84 1.21
N VAL A 83 0.16 24.29 1.49
CA VAL A 83 0.44 25.11 2.70
C VAL A 83 -0.47 26.32 2.76
N SER A 84 -0.65 27.03 1.65
CA SER A 84 -1.57 28.18 1.56
C SER A 84 -3.05 27.77 1.73
N ALA A 85 -3.44 26.59 1.21
CA ALA A 85 -4.78 26.03 1.36
C ALA A 85 -5.02 25.47 2.78
N HIS A 86 -3.99 24.91 3.42
CA HIS A 86 -4.03 24.39 4.80
C HIS A 86 -4.17 25.47 5.87
N SER A 87 -3.82 26.71 5.55
CA SER A 87 -4.14 27.90 6.37
C SER A 87 -5.65 28.15 6.50
N ARG A 88 -6.47 27.54 5.65
CA ARG A 88 -7.93 27.58 5.68
C ARG A 88 -8.41 26.14 5.77
N ASP A 89 -8.71 25.59 6.95
CA ASP A 89 -9.40 24.31 7.24
C ASP A 89 -9.75 23.47 5.99
N ALA A 90 -8.74 22.97 5.28
CA ALA A 90 -8.95 22.30 3.99
C ALA A 90 -9.67 20.97 4.23
N LYS A 91 -10.97 20.96 3.95
CA LYS A 91 -11.82 19.75 3.98
C LYS A 91 -11.85 19.03 2.64
N SER A 92 -11.22 19.59 1.60
CA SER A 92 -11.18 19.07 0.24
C SER A 92 -9.74 18.92 -0.25
N GLY A 93 -9.52 17.98 -1.17
CA GLY A 93 -8.21 17.70 -1.77
C GLY A 93 -8.14 16.32 -2.36
N VAL A 94 -6.93 15.84 -2.64
CA VAL A 94 -6.67 14.49 -3.15
C VAL A 94 -5.69 13.81 -2.21
N LEU A 95 -5.94 12.55 -1.90
CA LEU A 95 -5.04 11.66 -1.16
C LEU A 95 -4.71 10.46 -2.05
N SER A 96 -3.47 10.39 -2.53
CA SER A 96 -2.97 9.32 -3.39
C SER A 96 -2.14 8.32 -2.59
N ILE A 97 -2.54 7.06 -2.57
CA ILE A 97 -1.91 5.99 -1.78
C ILE A 97 -1.40 4.91 -2.73
N GLY A 98 -0.09 4.66 -2.74
CA GLY A 98 0.50 3.52 -3.43
C GLY A 98 0.62 2.34 -2.47
N THR A 99 0.10 1.17 -2.86
CA THR A 99 0.08 0.02 -1.96
C THR A 99 0.06 -1.32 -2.71
N THR A 100 0.39 -2.40 -2.00
CA THR A 100 0.26 -3.75 -2.56
C THR A 100 -1.19 -4.24 -2.49
N HIS A 101 -1.50 -5.30 -3.23
CA HIS A 101 -2.86 -5.85 -3.32
C HIS A 101 -3.46 -6.17 -1.95
N THR A 102 -2.71 -6.82 -1.07
CA THR A 102 -3.21 -7.22 0.25
C THR A 102 -3.73 -6.03 1.06
N GLN A 103 -3.00 -4.92 1.09
CA GLN A 103 -3.43 -3.74 1.82
C GLN A 103 -4.61 -3.04 1.14
N ALA A 104 -4.57 -2.94 -0.20
CA ALA A 104 -5.66 -2.32 -0.97
C ALA A 104 -6.98 -3.07 -0.79
N ARG A 105 -6.93 -4.41 -0.78
CA ARG A 105 -8.11 -5.29 -0.76
C ARG A 105 -8.66 -5.54 0.65
N TYR A 106 -7.77 -5.70 1.65
CA TYR A 106 -8.18 -6.22 2.95
C TYR A 106 -8.03 -5.24 4.11
N VAL A 107 -7.20 -4.20 3.97
CA VAL A 107 -6.90 -3.27 5.07
C VAL A 107 -7.51 -1.89 4.82
N LEU A 108 -7.23 -1.30 3.68
CA LEU A 108 -7.64 0.07 3.38
C LEU A 108 -9.15 0.29 3.28
N PRO A 109 -10.01 -0.65 2.84
CA PRO A 109 -11.43 -0.37 2.67
C PRO A 109 -12.12 0.17 3.93
N ALA A 110 -11.88 -0.45 5.09
CA ALA A 110 -12.46 0.01 6.35
C ALA A 110 -11.91 1.36 6.82
N VAL A 111 -10.62 1.62 6.56
CA VAL A 111 -9.99 2.90 6.88
C VAL A 111 -10.55 4.00 5.97
N ILE A 112 -10.62 3.75 4.67
CA ILE A 112 -11.15 4.70 3.68
C ILE A 112 -12.63 5.00 3.95
N GLN A 113 -13.43 4.00 4.31
CA GLN A 113 -14.82 4.21 4.68
C GLN A 113 -14.97 5.21 5.83
N ARG A 114 -14.21 5.02 6.92
CA ARG A 114 -14.20 5.95 8.06
C ARG A 114 -13.65 7.32 7.66
N PHE A 115 -12.59 7.34 6.89
CA PHE A 115 -11.97 8.58 6.41
C PHE A 115 -12.95 9.41 5.58
N ARG A 116 -13.66 8.81 4.63
CA ARG A 116 -14.65 9.49 3.80
C ARG A 116 -15.85 10.03 4.56
N THR A 117 -16.19 9.43 5.71
CA THR A 117 -17.22 9.98 6.60
C THR A 117 -16.76 11.31 7.22
N GLN A 118 -15.46 11.46 7.52
CA GLN A 118 -14.89 12.68 8.09
C GLN A 118 -14.51 13.72 7.04
N TYR A 119 -14.11 13.26 5.85
CA TYR A 119 -13.60 14.07 4.74
C TYR A 119 -14.31 13.70 3.42
N PRO A 120 -15.62 14.02 3.28
CA PRO A 120 -16.41 13.62 2.11
C PRO A 120 -15.95 14.28 0.80
N GLU A 121 -15.30 15.46 0.88
CA GLU A 121 -14.81 16.22 -0.26
C GLU A 121 -13.35 15.89 -0.62
N VAL A 122 -12.70 14.95 0.09
CA VAL A 122 -11.36 14.48 -0.27
C VAL A 122 -11.48 13.28 -1.20
N GLU A 123 -10.91 13.39 -2.40
CA GLU A 123 -10.78 12.28 -3.32
C GLU A 123 -9.67 11.33 -2.85
N VAL A 124 -9.92 10.03 -2.87
CA VAL A 124 -8.92 9.03 -2.49
C VAL A 124 -8.56 8.18 -3.71
N HIS A 125 -7.29 8.22 -4.11
CA HIS A 125 -6.76 7.42 -5.19
C HIS A 125 -5.90 6.29 -4.62
N VAL A 126 -6.25 5.04 -4.94
CA VAL A 126 -5.48 3.85 -4.52
C VAL A 126 -4.79 3.26 -5.74
N HIS A 127 -3.46 3.35 -5.75
CA HIS A 127 -2.61 2.80 -6.79
C HIS A 127 -2.03 1.48 -6.32
N GLN A 128 -2.33 0.39 -7.03
CA GLN A 128 -1.82 -0.94 -6.72
C GLN A 128 -0.58 -1.25 -7.55
N GLY A 129 0.39 -1.93 -6.92
CA GLY A 129 1.59 -2.38 -7.61
C GLY A 129 2.46 -3.29 -6.75
N THR A 130 3.58 -3.75 -7.33
CA THR A 130 4.66 -4.37 -6.57
C THR A 130 5.37 -3.30 -5.72
N VAL A 131 6.19 -3.71 -4.75
CA VAL A 131 6.92 -2.76 -3.89
C VAL A 131 7.84 -1.86 -4.72
N GLU A 132 8.44 -2.39 -5.79
CA GLU A 132 9.29 -1.65 -6.73
C GLU A 132 8.48 -0.60 -7.50
N GLN A 133 7.28 -0.96 -7.98
CA GLN A 133 6.38 -0.02 -8.67
C GLN A 133 5.89 1.08 -7.72
N ILE A 134 5.59 0.73 -6.46
CA ILE A 134 5.23 1.71 -5.44
C ILE A 134 6.40 2.65 -5.16
N ALA A 135 7.63 2.12 -5.06
CA ALA A 135 8.83 2.92 -4.87
C ALA A 135 9.07 3.87 -6.05
N GLU A 136 8.85 3.41 -7.28
CA GLU A 136 8.92 4.28 -8.46
C GLU A 136 7.86 5.38 -8.43
N MET A 137 6.61 5.06 -8.09
CA MET A 137 5.55 6.06 -7.94
C MET A 137 5.89 7.08 -6.85
N ALA A 138 6.44 6.63 -5.72
CA ALA A 138 6.88 7.47 -4.62
C ALA A 138 8.05 8.37 -5.01
N LEU A 139 9.04 7.83 -5.73
CA LEU A 139 10.19 8.59 -6.24
C LEU A 139 9.76 9.69 -7.22
N LEU A 140 8.72 9.44 -8.02
CA LEU A 140 8.16 10.36 -9.01
C LEU A 140 7.07 11.28 -8.43
N ASP A 141 6.86 11.27 -7.11
CA ASP A 141 5.85 12.04 -6.41
C ASP A 141 4.42 11.87 -6.99
N ARG A 142 4.10 10.66 -7.44
CA ARG A 142 2.75 10.30 -7.95
C ARG A 142 1.79 9.85 -6.86
N ILE A 143 2.33 9.61 -5.67
CA ILE A 143 1.59 9.19 -4.47
C ILE A 143 2.05 10.00 -3.27
N ASP A 144 1.13 10.32 -2.38
CA ASP A 144 1.40 11.02 -1.11
C ASP A 144 1.90 10.05 -0.04
N LEU A 145 1.33 8.84 -0.04
CA LEU A 145 1.61 7.78 0.92
C LEU A 145 1.98 6.50 0.20
N ALA A 146 3.05 5.85 0.63
CA ALA A 146 3.44 4.50 0.21
C ALA A 146 3.18 3.51 1.35
N MET A 147 2.51 2.39 1.08
CA MET A 147 2.21 1.38 2.09
C MET A 147 2.58 -0.02 1.60
N ALA A 148 3.49 -0.69 2.29
CA ALA A 148 3.95 -2.02 1.93
C ALA A 148 4.54 -2.79 3.12
N SER A 149 5.03 -4.01 2.86
CA SER A 149 5.80 -4.83 3.80
C SER A 149 7.15 -5.20 3.17
N GLY A 150 8.23 -5.13 3.92
CA GLY A 150 9.57 -5.41 3.41
C GLY A 150 10.14 -4.29 2.53
N SER A 151 11.30 -4.56 1.91
CA SER A 151 11.96 -3.71 0.89
C SER A 151 12.05 -2.21 1.23
N ARG A 152 12.33 -1.90 2.51
CA ARG A 152 12.40 -0.51 3.02
C ARG A 152 13.53 0.28 2.36
N GLU A 153 14.57 -0.40 1.90
CA GLU A 153 15.74 0.16 1.21
C GLU A 153 15.39 0.87 -0.10
N LEU A 154 14.26 0.53 -0.73
CA LEU A 154 13.77 1.19 -1.93
C LEU A 154 13.21 2.61 -1.68
N PHE A 155 13.01 2.98 -0.41
CA PHE A 155 12.36 4.23 0.01
C PHE A 155 13.30 5.14 0.81
N ALA A 156 14.56 5.26 0.38
CA ALA A 156 15.62 5.99 1.10
C ALA A 156 15.23 7.45 1.43
N ASP A 157 14.49 8.12 0.54
CA ASP A 157 14.05 9.51 0.70
C ASP A 157 12.73 9.65 1.49
N HIS A 158 12.22 8.56 2.08
CA HIS A 158 10.95 8.55 2.80
C HIS A 158 11.15 8.33 4.30
N ILE A 159 10.16 8.75 5.06
CA ILE A 159 9.97 8.40 6.46
C ILE A 159 9.01 7.22 6.48
N LEU A 160 9.46 6.07 7.00
CA LEU A 160 8.68 4.84 7.06
C LEU A 160 8.25 4.57 8.49
N LEU A 161 6.95 4.47 8.72
CA LEU A 161 6.33 4.29 10.02
C LEU A 161 5.69 2.90 10.11
N PRO A 162 5.96 2.08 11.13
CA PRO A 162 5.33 0.78 11.28
C PRO A 162 3.85 0.93 11.62
N CYS A 163 2.99 0.25 10.88
CA CYS A 163 1.54 0.28 11.09
C CYS A 163 1.05 -0.88 11.93
N TYR A 164 1.38 -2.09 11.52
CA TYR A 164 0.99 -3.33 12.21
C TYR A 164 1.92 -4.48 11.82
N ARG A 165 1.97 -5.52 12.68
CA ARG A 165 2.61 -6.80 12.39
C ARG A 165 1.56 -7.80 11.92
N TRP A 166 1.98 -8.77 11.13
CA TRP A 166 1.15 -9.85 10.65
C TRP A 166 1.97 -11.13 10.45
N HIS A 167 1.27 -12.26 10.44
CA HIS A 167 1.87 -13.59 10.27
C HIS A 167 1.51 -14.20 8.92
N ARG A 168 2.30 -15.16 8.48
CA ARG A 168 1.89 -16.05 7.39
C ARG A 168 0.97 -17.13 7.93
N ARG A 169 -0.03 -17.49 7.15
CA ARG A 169 -0.92 -18.63 7.39
C ARG A 169 -0.76 -19.65 6.28
N ILE A 170 -0.88 -20.92 6.65
CA ILE A 170 -1.05 -22.00 5.69
C ILE A 170 -2.54 -22.16 5.43
N ILE A 171 -2.93 -22.24 4.18
CA ILE A 171 -4.31 -22.52 3.75
C ILE A 171 -4.38 -23.80 2.94
N ALA A 172 -5.41 -24.59 3.18
CA ALA A 172 -5.64 -25.84 2.46
C ALA A 172 -7.15 -26.11 2.33
N PRO A 173 -7.62 -26.98 1.43
CA PRO A 173 -8.97 -27.49 1.46
C PRO A 173 -9.31 -28.09 2.83
N LYS A 174 -10.57 -28.04 3.26
CA LYS A 174 -10.97 -28.45 4.63
C LYS A 174 -10.65 -29.91 4.97
N ASP A 175 -10.68 -30.78 4.01
CA ASP A 175 -10.42 -32.21 4.13
C ASP A 175 -8.94 -32.61 3.93
N HIS A 176 -8.08 -31.62 3.66
CA HIS A 176 -6.66 -31.84 3.42
C HIS A 176 -5.95 -32.43 4.65
N PRO A 177 -5.03 -33.41 4.50
CA PRO A 177 -4.37 -34.07 5.63
C PRO A 177 -3.66 -33.10 6.62
N LEU A 178 -3.10 -32.00 6.14
CA LEU A 178 -2.45 -30.98 6.99
C LEU A 178 -3.39 -30.33 8.01
N THR A 179 -4.70 -30.31 7.76
CA THR A 179 -5.68 -29.70 8.69
C THR A 179 -5.82 -30.46 9.99
N ARG A 180 -5.38 -31.74 10.01
CA ARG A 180 -5.37 -32.62 11.19
C ARG A 180 -4.13 -32.44 12.05
N ILE A 181 -3.16 -31.64 11.61
CA ILE A 181 -1.88 -31.42 12.30
C ILE A 181 -1.94 -30.01 12.90
N ALA A 182 -2.03 -29.92 14.23
CA ALA A 182 -2.14 -28.65 14.94
C ALA A 182 -0.93 -27.73 14.71
N ARG A 183 0.28 -28.30 14.61
CA ARG A 183 1.54 -27.56 14.39
C ARG A 183 2.37 -28.29 13.31
N PRO A 184 2.08 -28.07 12.04
CA PRO A 184 2.83 -28.70 10.96
C PRO A 184 4.28 -28.23 10.95
N THR A 185 5.20 -29.12 10.58
CA THR A 185 6.62 -28.78 10.35
C THR A 185 6.86 -28.33 8.91
N LEU A 186 7.99 -27.66 8.66
CA LEU A 186 8.40 -27.30 7.29
C LEU A 186 8.52 -28.55 6.39
N ARG A 187 9.01 -29.67 6.93
CA ARG A 187 9.11 -30.96 6.19
C ARG A 187 7.74 -31.49 5.80
N GLN A 188 6.75 -31.40 6.68
CA GLN A 188 5.38 -31.82 6.35
C GLN A 188 4.75 -30.91 5.32
N LEU A 189 5.02 -29.60 5.39
CA LEU A 189 4.55 -28.63 4.41
C LEU A 189 5.21 -28.86 3.03
N ALA A 190 6.52 -29.12 3.00
CA ALA A 190 7.27 -29.38 1.78
C ALA A 190 6.88 -30.70 1.08
N ALA A 191 6.11 -31.58 1.72
CA ALA A 191 5.61 -32.82 1.12
C ALA A 191 4.42 -32.59 0.16
N TYR A 192 3.90 -31.37 0.07
CA TYR A 192 2.78 -30.99 -0.79
C TYR A 192 3.18 -29.88 -1.78
N PRO A 193 2.55 -29.84 -2.97
CA PRO A 193 2.73 -28.72 -3.88
C PRO A 193 2.35 -27.41 -3.21
N LEU A 194 3.23 -26.41 -3.25
CA LEU A 194 3.01 -25.11 -2.64
C LEU A 194 2.49 -24.08 -3.64
N ILE A 195 1.58 -23.25 -3.18
CA ILE A 195 1.04 -22.11 -3.91
C ILE A 195 1.31 -20.85 -3.06
N THR A 196 2.08 -19.90 -3.58
CA THR A 196 2.45 -18.72 -2.79
C THR A 196 2.74 -17.50 -3.68
N TYR A 197 3.21 -16.44 -3.07
CA TYR A 197 3.54 -15.21 -3.81
C TYR A 197 4.81 -15.38 -4.65
N VAL A 198 4.83 -14.73 -5.82
CA VAL A 198 5.99 -14.68 -6.72
C VAL A 198 7.26 -14.26 -5.96
N PHE A 199 7.17 -13.23 -5.13
CA PHE A 199 8.31 -12.71 -4.38
C PHE A 199 8.79 -13.62 -3.23
N SER A 200 8.00 -14.60 -2.82
CA SER A 200 8.36 -15.48 -1.70
C SER A 200 9.48 -16.47 -2.03
N PHE A 201 9.68 -16.77 -3.31
CA PHE A 201 10.73 -17.68 -3.79
C PHE A 201 11.66 -17.03 -4.81
N SER A 202 11.54 -15.72 -5.06
CA SER A 202 12.46 -14.97 -5.91
C SER A 202 13.59 -14.35 -5.07
N GLY A 203 14.81 -14.80 -5.30
CA GLY A 203 15.99 -14.24 -4.66
C GLY A 203 16.09 -14.50 -3.16
N ARG A 204 16.46 -13.48 -2.40
CA ARG A 204 16.64 -13.53 -0.93
C ARG A 204 15.31 -13.34 -0.19
N SER A 205 14.31 -14.16 -0.46
CA SER A 205 13.07 -14.11 0.32
C SER A 205 13.20 -14.93 1.60
N SER A 206 12.60 -14.45 2.68
CA SER A 206 12.61 -15.14 3.97
C SER A 206 12.03 -16.58 3.91
N LEU A 207 11.12 -16.84 2.98
CA LEU A 207 10.50 -18.15 2.81
C LEU A 207 11.47 -19.13 2.10
N TYR A 208 12.15 -18.67 1.05
CA TYR A 208 13.17 -19.46 0.36
C TYR A 208 14.33 -19.84 1.29
N GLU A 209 14.87 -18.85 2.01
CA GLU A 209 15.96 -19.05 2.97
C GLU A 209 15.57 -20.04 4.07
N LEU A 210 14.34 -19.99 4.55
CA LEU A 210 13.85 -20.87 5.59
C LEU A 210 13.83 -22.35 5.16
N PHE A 211 13.30 -22.65 3.97
CA PHE A 211 13.33 -24.03 3.45
C PHE A 211 14.75 -24.49 3.15
N THR A 212 15.59 -23.62 2.61
CA THR A 212 16.98 -23.95 2.26
C THR A 212 17.83 -24.25 3.50
N SER A 213 17.64 -23.48 4.59
CA SER A 213 18.35 -23.71 5.86
C SER A 213 18.06 -25.09 6.45
N GLU A 214 16.84 -25.60 6.26
CA GLU A 214 16.42 -26.95 6.65
C GLU A 214 16.75 -28.02 5.59
N LYS A 215 17.49 -27.65 4.53
CA LYS A 215 17.81 -28.54 3.39
C LYS A 215 16.56 -29.14 2.73
N LEU A 216 15.48 -28.36 2.69
CA LEU A 216 14.24 -28.75 2.05
C LEU A 216 14.09 -28.01 0.71
N HIS A 217 13.58 -28.71 -0.28
CA HIS A 217 13.30 -28.20 -1.63
C HIS A 217 11.81 -28.44 -1.95
N PRO A 218 10.92 -27.55 -1.49
CA PRO A 218 9.49 -27.74 -1.73
C PRO A 218 9.18 -27.61 -3.22
N ASP A 219 8.19 -28.38 -3.68
CA ASP A 219 7.61 -28.20 -5.01
C ASP A 219 6.73 -26.92 -4.99
N VAL A 220 7.17 -25.87 -5.66
CA VAL A 220 6.39 -24.64 -5.84
C VAL A 220 5.60 -24.74 -7.13
N ALA A 221 4.42 -25.33 -7.04
CA ALA A 221 3.58 -25.61 -8.20
C ALA A 221 3.05 -24.35 -8.87
N ILE A 222 2.68 -23.32 -8.07
CA ILE A 222 2.11 -22.07 -8.60
C ILE A 222 2.61 -20.88 -7.79
N THR A 223 2.99 -19.81 -8.48
CA THR A 223 3.22 -18.50 -7.86
C THR A 223 2.22 -17.48 -8.38
N ALA A 224 1.74 -16.59 -7.52
CA ALA A 224 0.82 -15.52 -7.88
C ALA A 224 1.22 -14.20 -7.24
N GLN A 225 0.71 -13.09 -7.78
CA GLN A 225 1.00 -11.76 -7.23
C GLN A 225 0.13 -11.43 -6.01
N ASP A 226 -1.05 -12.03 -5.92
CA ASP A 226 -2.03 -11.73 -4.89
C ASP A 226 -2.64 -12.97 -4.23
N SER A 227 -3.24 -12.73 -3.06
CA SER A 227 -3.83 -13.78 -2.23
C SER A 227 -5.10 -14.37 -2.82
N ASP A 228 -5.88 -13.62 -3.59
CA ASP A 228 -7.15 -14.11 -4.13
C ASP A 228 -6.92 -15.20 -5.16
N VAL A 229 -5.89 -15.01 -6.00
CA VAL A 229 -5.44 -16.04 -6.96
C VAL A 229 -4.92 -17.26 -6.21
N ILE A 230 -4.10 -17.08 -5.17
CA ILE A 230 -3.60 -18.20 -4.34
C ILE A 230 -4.78 -18.98 -3.75
N LYS A 231 -5.71 -18.30 -3.07
CA LYS A 231 -6.90 -18.91 -2.47
C LYS A 231 -7.73 -19.68 -3.49
N THR A 232 -7.88 -19.14 -4.70
CA THR A 232 -8.63 -19.78 -5.79
C THR A 232 -8.00 -21.11 -6.19
N TYR A 233 -6.69 -21.16 -6.40
CA TYR A 233 -6.01 -22.41 -6.79
C TYR A 233 -5.95 -23.44 -5.65
N VAL A 234 -5.88 -22.97 -4.39
CA VAL A 234 -6.00 -23.86 -3.23
C VAL A 234 -7.38 -24.49 -3.15
N ARG A 235 -8.47 -23.73 -3.40
CA ARG A 235 -9.84 -24.25 -3.46
C ARG A 235 -10.03 -25.32 -4.54
N LEU A 236 -9.29 -25.22 -5.65
CA LEU A 236 -9.27 -26.21 -6.71
C LEU A 236 -8.45 -27.47 -6.37
N GLY A 237 -7.83 -27.53 -5.17
CA GLY A 237 -7.04 -28.67 -4.73
C GLY A 237 -5.68 -28.79 -5.40
N LEU A 238 -5.17 -27.72 -6.03
CA LEU A 238 -3.89 -27.76 -6.77
C LEU A 238 -2.66 -27.69 -5.86
N GLY A 239 -2.84 -27.50 -4.56
CA GLY A 239 -1.76 -27.45 -3.58
C GLY A 239 -2.17 -26.77 -2.29
N VAL A 240 -1.18 -26.52 -1.43
CA VAL A 240 -1.30 -25.84 -0.15
C VAL A 240 -0.82 -24.40 -0.30
N GLY A 241 -1.62 -23.45 0.17
CA GLY A 241 -1.31 -22.04 0.05
C GLY A 241 -0.54 -21.49 1.25
N ILE A 242 0.35 -20.52 1.01
CA ILE A 242 0.96 -19.71 2.06
C ILE A 242 0.58 -18.27 1.77
N VAL A 243 -0.24 -17.66 2.64
CA VAL A 243 -0.79 -16.31 2.48
C VAL A 243 -0.52 -15.44 3.68
N ALA A 244 -0.68 -14.12 3.52
CA ALA A 244 -0.65 -13.18 4.62
C ALA A 244 -1.95 -13.27 5.44
N ASP A 245 -1.84 -13.25 6.76
CA ASP A 245 -2.99 -13.27 7.70
C ASP A 245 -4.08 -12.23 7.36
N PRO A 246 -3.73 -10.98 7.01
CA PRO A 246 -4.73 -9.99 6.59
C PRO A 246 -5.58 -10.37 5.37
N ALA A 247 -5.12 -11.31 4.56
CA ALA A 247 -5.84 -11.75 3.37
C ALA A 247 -6.91 -12.83 3.63
N LEU A 248 -7.07 -13.25 4.89
CA LEU A 248 -8.10 -14.22 5.28
C LEU A 248 -9.36 -13.50 5.71
N GLU A 249 -10.46 -13.80 5.05
CA GLU A 249 -11.79 -13.29 5.32
C GLU A 249 -12.66 -14.38 5.96
N GLN A 250 -13.71 -13.98 6.65
CA GLN A 250 -14.62 -14.93 7.29
C GLN A 250 -15.26 -15.90 6.27
N GLU A 251 -15.49 -15.44 5.05
CA GLU A 251 -16.05 -16.22 3.95
C GLU A 251 -15.09 -17.34 3.49
N ASP A 252 -13.79 -17.14 3.62
CA ASP A 252 -12.81 -18.18 3.28
C ASP A 252 -12.96 -19.44 4.15
N VAL A 253 -13.42 -19.28 5.40
CA VAL A 253 -13.61 -20.37 6.36
C VAL A 253 -14.66 -21.39 5.87
N GLU A 254 -15.52 -21.03 4.95
CA GLU A 254 -16.51 -21.98 4.39
C GLU A 254 -15.85 -23.04 3.51
N THR A 255 -14.78 -22.70 2.81
CA THR A 255 -14.14 -23.54 1.80
C THR A 255 -12.68 -23.93 2.10
N LEU A 256 -12.00 -23.13 2.90
CA LEU A 256 -10.60 -23.29 3.25
C LEU A 256 -10.43 -23.49 4.75
N ALA A 257 -9.44 -24.25 5.14
CA ALA A 257 -8.91 -24.30 6.49
C ALA A 257 -7.66 -23.41 6.56
N ALA A 258 -7.63 -22.51 7.53
CA ALA A 258 -6.47 -21.69 7.87
C ALA A 258 -5.72 -22.36 9.04
N ILE A 259 -4.47 -22.76 8.80
CA ILE A 259 -3.63 -23.45 9.78
C ILE A 259 -2.63 -22.44 10.33
N ASP A 260 -2.48 -22.43 11.65
CA ASP A 260 -1.47 -21.57 12.29
C ASP A 260 -0.06 -21.97 11.92
N ALA A 261 0.72 -20.99 11.48
CA ALA A 261 2.09 -21.16 11.03
C ALA A 261 3.06 -20.17 11.70
N THR A 262 2.64 -19.53 12.79
CA THR A 262 3.44 -18.53 13.54
C THR A 262 4.75 -19.12 14.09
N HIS A 263 4.78 -20.41 14.35
CA HIS A 263 5.98 -21.13 14.80
C HIS A 263 6.96 -21.47 13.65
N LEU A 264 6.52 -21.33 12.39
CA LEU A 264 7.34 -21.62 11.21
C LEU A 264 7.91 -20.36 10.57
N PHE A 265 7.14 -19.29 10.58
CA PHE A 265 7.47 -18.08 9.82
C PHE A 265 7.65 -16.88 10.74
N PRO A 266 8.64 -16.03 10.47
CA PRO A 266 8.80 -14.79 11.23
C PRO A 266 7.63 -13.83 10.98
N ASP A 267 7.45 -12.92 11.94
CA ASP A 267 6.53 -11.81 11.81
C ASP A 267 6.97 -10.87 10.68
N HIS A 268 5.98 -10.29 10.03
CA HIS A 268 6.19 -9.23 9.06
C HIS A 268 5.57 -7.94 9.57
N THR A 269 6.21 -6.81 9.28
CA THR A 269 5.67 -5.49 9.58
C THR A 269 5.24 -4.80 8.30
N THR A 270 3.99 -4.34 8.27
CA THR A 270 3.53 -3.39 7.27
C THR A 270 3.85 -1.99 7.75
N TRP A 271 4.47 -1.20 6.90
CA TRP A 271 4.78 0.20 7.12
C TRP A 271 4.00 1.09 6.16
N ILE A 272 3.82 2.35 6.57
CA ILE A 272 3.37 3.44 5.71
C ILE A 272 4.45 4.51 5.69
N GLY A 273 4.71 5.06 4.51
CA GLY A 273 5.74 6.06 4.32
C GLY A 273 5.24 7.26 3.55
N PHE A 274 5.89 8.37 3.81
CA PHE A 274 5.74 9.61 3.06
C PHE A 274 7.11 10.25 2.87
N ARG A 275 7.22 11.11 1.88
CA ARG A 275 8.50 11.74 1.53
C ARG A 275 9.04 12.57 2.70
N ARG A 276 10.35 12.48 2.93
CA ARG A 276 11.04 13.29 3.92
C ARG A 276 10.95 14.77 3.55
N GLY A 277 10.56 15.61 4.53
CA GLY A 277 10.30 17.02 4.31
C GLY A 277 8.89 17.36 3.78
N ALA A 278 8.06 16.37 3.45
CA ALA A 278 6.68 16.64 3.03
C ALA A 278 5.86 17.29 4.15
N LEU A 279 5.03 18.25 3.76
CA LEU A 279 4.07 18.88 4.65
C LEU A 279 2.76 18.08 4.60
N LEU A 280 2.55 17.25 5.61
CA LEU A 280 1.31 16.48 5.71
C LEU A 280 0.15 17.39 6.13
N GLY A 281 -0.89 17.40 5.33
CA GLY A 281 -2.12 18.09 5.64
C GLY A 281 -2.89 17.46 6.81
N ARG A 282 -3.93 18.17 7.27
CA ARG A 282 -4.78 17.70 8.37
C ARG A 282 -5.42 16.35 8.02
N TYR A 283 -6.05 16.23 6.85
CA TYR A 283 -6.69 15.00 6.42
C TYR A 283 -5.69 13.84 6.25
N THR A 284 -4.46 14.10 5.79
CA THR A 284 -3.40 13.07 5.69
C THR A 284 -2.97 12.58 7.06
N ASN A 285 -2.78 13.49 8.04
CA ASN A 285 -2.45 13.12 9.42
C ASN A 285 -3.59 12.30 10.06
N ASP A 286 -4.84 12.70 9.84
CA ASP A 286 -6.00 12.01 10.37
C ASP A 286 -6.19 10.64 9.69
N PHE A 287 -5.88 10.51 8.39
CA PHE A 287 -5.82 9.21 7.69
C PHE A 287 -4.77 8.28 8.30
N LEU A 288 -3.55 8.76 8.55
CA LEU A 288 -2.49 7.99 9.20
C LEU A 288 -2.91 7.51 10.58
N HIS A 289 -3.60 8.36 11.36
CA HIS A 289 -4.12 7.98 12.68
C HIS A 289 -5.27 6.98 12.60
N LEU A 290 -6.16 7.07 11.62
CA LEU A 290 -7.23 6.10 11.37
C LEU A 290 -6.67 4.72 10.99
N LEU A 291 -5.60 4.71 10.17
CA LEU A 291 -4.92 3.48 9.75
C LEU A 291 -4.18 2.82 10.91
N ALA A 292 -3.46 3.61 11.70
CA ALA A 292 -2.61 3.15 12.79
C ALA A 292 -2.71 4.13 13.99
N PRO A 293 -3.60 3.87 14.96
CA PRO A 293 -3.90 4.81 16.06
C PRO A 293 -2.70 5.22 16.92
N HIS A 294 -1.65 4.39 16.98
CA HIS A 294 -0.39 4.73 17.66
C HIS A 294 0.43 5.79 16.93
N LEU A 295 0.16 6.05 15.63
CA LEU A 295 0.72 7.17 14.88
C LEU A 295 0.01 8.48 15.27
N THR A 296 0.22 8.89 16.51
CA THR A 296 -0.35 10.15 17.04
C THR A 296 0.31 11.36 16.38
N ARG A 297 -0.33 12.52 16.47
CA ARG A 297 0.26 13.78 15.97
C ARG A 297 1.64 14.06 16.57
N HIS A 298 1.87 13.69 17.81
CA HIS A 298 3.16 13.84 18.47
C HIS A 298 4.23 12.96 17.81
N VAL A 299 3.93 11.67 17.60
CA VAL A 299 4.82 10.70 16.92
C VAL A 299 5.12 11.16 15.49
N LEU A 300 4.10 11.59 14.74
CA LEU A 300 4.28 12.11 13.37
C LEU A 300 5.17 13.36 13.34
N THR A 301 5.02 14.26 14.31
CA THR A 301 5.87 15.45 14.41
C THR A 301 7.31 15.08 14.71
N GLN A 302 7.56 14.17 15.64
CA GLN A 302 8.91 13.68 15.97
C GLN A 302 9.55 12.96 14.77
N ALA A 303 8.82 12.05 14.12
CA ALA A 303 9.31 11.34 12.96
C ALA A 303 9.69 12.29 11.80
N ARG A 304 8.93 13.36 11.59
CA ARG A 304 9.24 14.39 10.57
C ARG A 304 10.47 15.22 10.90
N SER A 305 10.77 15.45 12.16
CA SER A 305 11.98 16.17 12.59
C SER A 305 13.24 15.30 12.63
N SER A 306 13.10 13.98 12.53
CA SER A 306 14.21 13.03 12.52
C SER A 306 15.01 13.13 11.21
N ALA A 307 16.33 13.19 11.31
CA ALA A 307 17.21 13.30 10.15
C ALA A 307 17.35 11.98 9.38
N THR A 308 17.32 10.87 10.10
CA THR A 308 17.54 9.52 9.55
C THR A 308 16.37 8.59 9.82
N GLN A 309 16.29 7.49 9.06
CA GLN A 309 15.30 6.44 9.33
C GLN A 309 15.61 5.70 10.64
N GLY A 310 16.89 5.58 11.02
CA GLY A 310 17.28 4.98 12.31
C GLY A 310 16.73 5.75 13.51
N GLU A 311 16.76 7.08 13.46
CA GLU A 311 16.12 7.92 14.50
C GLU A 311 14.60 7.71 14.53
N VAL A 312 13.94 7.59 13.36
CA VAL A 312 12.51 7.26 13.30
C VAL A 312 12.25 5.88 13.92
N ASP A 313 13.06 4.87 13.57
CA ASP A 313 12.89 3.52 14.11
C ASP A 313 13.02 3.49 15.64
N SER A 314 13.94 4.27 16.21
CA SER A 314 14.12 4.39 17.65
C SER A 314 12.88 4.96 18.39
N LEU A 315 12.03 5.75 17.72
CA LEU A 315 10.77 6.19 18.31
C LEU A 315 9.80 5.03 18.58
N PHE A 316 9.96 3.92 17.84
CA PHE A 316 9.08 2.76 17.92
C PHE A 316 9.64 1.60 18.73
N GLU A 317 10.91 1.66 19.20
CA GLU A 317 11.52 0.60 20.02
C GLU A 317 10.77 0.35 21.33
N GLN A 318 10.18 1.41 21.90
CA GLN A 318 9.39 1.34 23.14
C GLN A 318 7.88 1.18 22.91
N LEU A 319 7.43 1.22 21.66
CA LEU A 319 6.03 1.10 21.29
C LEU A 319 5.71 -0.33 20.85
N THR A 320 4.65 -0.89 21.39
CA THR A 320 4.13 -2.17 20.91
C THR A 320 3.39 -1.95 19.60
N ILE A 321 3.99 -2.40 18.49
CA ILE A 321 3.31 -2.39 17.20
C ILE A 321 2.21 -3.45 17.21
N PRO A 322 0.94 -3.10 16.98
CA PRO A 322 -0.17 -4.04 17.08
C PRO A 322 -0.04 -5.16 16.04
N ILE A 323 -0.53 -6.35 16.38
CA ILE A 323 -0.77 -7.40 15.40
C ILE A 323 -2.04 -7.05 14.65
N PHE A 324 -2.05 -7.29 13.35
CA PHE A 324 -3.22 -7.04 12.50
C PHE A 324 -4.46 -7.74 13.08
N GLN A 325 -5.53 -6.99 13.19
CA GLN A 325 -6.84 -7.51 13.52
C GLN A 325 -7.80 -7.09 12.39
N PRO A 326 -8.57 -8.02 11.82
CA PRO A 326 -9.53 -7.65 10.80
C PRO A 326 -10.48 -6.59 11.36
N PRO A 327 -10.86 -5.58 10.55
CA PRO A 327 -11.76 -4.54 10.98
C PRO A 327 -13.10 -5.15 11.38
N GLN A 328 -13.55 -4.83 12.59
CA GLN A 328 -14.87 -5.26 13.06
C GLN A 328 -15.95 -4.60 12.18
N PRO A 329 -17.01 -5.33 11.76
CA PRO A 329 -18.09 -4.77 10.99
C PRO A 329 -18.75 -3.60 11.74
N ALA A 330 -19.08 -2.55 11.01
CA ALA A 330 -19.57 -1.27 11.55
C ALA A 330 -20.80 -1.41 12.48
N THR A 331 -21.51 -2.51 12.43
CA THR A 331 -22.69 -2.81 13.27
C THR A 331 -22.36 -2.93 14.76
N GLU A 332 -21.18 -3.39 15.15
CA GLU A 332 -20.77 -3.47 16.57
C GLU A 332 -20.35 -2.13 17.17
N LEU A 333 -19.81 -1.23 16.35
CA LEU A 333 -19.41 0.10 16.81
C LEU A 333 -20.60 1.00 17.12
N GLN A 334 -21.73 0.84 16.45
CA GLN A 334 -22.98 1.56 16.80
C GLN A 334 -23.52 1.12 18.16
N ASN A 335 -23.40 -0.14 18.53
CA ASN A 335 -23.83 -0.64 19.83
C ASN A 335 -22.96 -0.18 20.98
N VAL A 336 -21.67 0.01 20.76
CA VAL A 336 -20.74 0.55 21.79
C VAL A 336 -20.94 2.06 21.96
N MET A 337 -21.19 2.81 20.88
CA MET A 337 -21.41 4.27 20.97
C MET A 337 -22.81 4.64 21.46
N THR A 338 -23.81 3.75 21.30
CA THR A 338 -25.19 4.00 21.74
C THR A 338 -25.50 3.49 23.16
N GLY A 339 -24.53 2.86 23.84
CA GLY A 339 -24.68 2.41 25.22
C GLY A 339 -25.76 1.34 25.43
N ARG A 340 -26.25 0.69 24.38
CA ARG A 340 -27.24 -0.39 24.48
C ARG A 340 -26.54 -1.66 24.95
N ARG A 341 -26.55 -1.89 26.28
CA ARG A 341 -26.28 -3.20 26.86
C ARG A 341 -27.32 -4.17 26.33
N ASN A 342 -26.89 -5.31 25.81
CA ASN A 342 -27.79 -6.45 25.53
C ASN A 342 -28.48 -6.82 26.86
N VAL A 343 -29.75 -6.46 26.98
CA VAL A 343 -30.61 -6.92 28.05
C VAL A 343 -30.97 -8.35 27.69
N ILE A 344 -30.37 -9.30 28.36
CA ILE A 344 -30.82 -10.70 28.35
C ILE A 344 -32.25 -10.71 28.88
N PRO A 345 -33.26 -11.23 28.16
CA PRO A 345 -34.60 -11.34 28.71
C PRO A 345 -34.60 -12.37 29.83
N ALA A 346 -34.69 -11.89 31.08
CA ALA A 346 -35.01 -12.70 32.22
C ALA A 346 -36.51 -13.02 32.15
N GLY A 347 -36.87 -14.29 32.00
CA GLY A 347 -38.27 -14.68 32.10
C GLY A 347 -38.63 -16.03 31.47
N ALA A 348 -38.17 -17.11 32.07
CA ALA A 348 -38.93 -18.36 31.99
C ALA A 348 -39.22 -18.81 33.42
N SER A 349 -40.42 -18.44 33.90
CA SER A 349 -40.93 -18.86 35.20
C SER A 349 -41.22 -20.38 35.16
N LEU A 350 -40.64 -21.08 36.12
CA LEU A 350 -41.05 -22.42 36.53
C LEU A 350 -42.45 -22.34 37.10
N SER A 351 -43.44 -22.83 36.35
CA SER A 351 -44.75 -23.17 36.94
C SER A 351 -44.64 -24.54 37.65
N LYS A 352 -44.68 -24.48 38.97
CA LYS A 352 -45.10 -25.62 39.78
C LYS A 352 -46.56 -25.93 39.46
N ASN A 353 -46.85 -27.16 39.12
CA ASN A 353 -48.18 -27.71 39.42
C ASN A 353 -48.06 -29.10 40.03
N ARG A 354 -48.62 -29.15 41.23
CA ARG A 354 -49.04 -30.37 41.93
C ARG A 354 -50.34 -30.88 41.25
N LEU A 355 -50.45 -32.09 41.01
CA LEU A 355 -51.42 -33.10 41.45
C LEU A 355 -51.25 -34.34 40.58
#